data_95b593c4958106592ee78628e55025ba
#
_entry.id   95b593c4958106592ee78628e55025ba
#
_cell.length_a   1.000
_cell.length_b   1.000
_cell.length_c   1.000
_cell.angle_alpha   90.00
_cell.angle_beta   90.00
_cell.angle_gamma   90.00
#
_symmetry.space_group_name_H-M   'P 1'
#
loop_
_entity.id
_entity.type
_entity.pdbx_description
1 polymer ?
#
loop_
_entity_poly.entity_id
_entity_poly.type
_entity_poly.pdbx_seq_one_letter_code
_entity_poly.pdbx_strand_id
1 'polypeptide(L)'
;MLRLITFKHKGDFSNLTRFLERAKEAVHMGDLDKYGRAGVEALASATPVDSGETANSWYYEITNSNGSAKITFNNSNIQNGVPIAIILQYGHGTGTGGWVEGRDYINPAIQPIFDEIANNAWREVTRL
;
A
#
# COMPACT_ATOMS: atom_id res chain seq x y z
N MET A 1 -13.69 -0.34 -21.71
CA MET A 1 -12.83 0.62 -20.99
C MET A 1 -11.70 -0.13 -20.31
N LEU A 2 -10.49 0.20 -20.65
CA LEU A 2 -9.33 -0.40 -20.03
C LEU A 2 -9.15 0.15 -18.61
N ARG A 3 -9.01 -0.74 -17.65
CA ARG A 3 -8.70 -0.38 -16.27
C ARG A 3 -7.28 -0.78 -15.98
N LEU A 4 -6.45 0.20 -15.67
CA LEU A 4 -5.05 -0.04 -15.39
C LEU A 4 -4.80 -0.06 -13.89
N ILE A 5 -4.21 -1.15 -13.43
CA ILE A 5 -3.69 -1.25 -12.09
C ILE A 5 -2.18 -1.04 -12.18
N THR A 6 -1.70 -0.07 -11.43
CA THR A 6 -0.26 0.22 -11.43
C THR A 6 0.36 -0.30 -10.15
N PHE A 7 1.40 -1.10 -10.29
CA PHE A 7 2.21 -1.60 -9.19
C PHE A 7 3.56 -0.92 -9.25
N LYS A 8 4.02 -0.43 -8.11
CA LYS A 8 5.36 0.15 -8.00
C LYS A 8 6.23 -0.73 -7.13
N HIS A 9 7.38 -1.10 -7.66
CA HIS A 9 8.38 -1.90 -6.97
C HIS A 9 9.75 -1.60 -7.55
N LYS A 10 10.80 -2.07 -6.88
CA LYS A 10 12.18 -1.92 -7.33
C LYS A 10 12.68 -3.22 -7.92
N GLY A 11 13.51 -3.15 -8.96
CA GLY A 11 14.14 -4.28 -9.61
C GLY A 11 13.68 -4.49 -11.05
N ASP A 12 14.19 -5.53 -11.68
CA ASP A 12 13.80 -5.90 -13.05
C ASP A 12 12.65 -6.91 -12.99
N PHE A 13 11.45 -6.43 -13.29
CA PHE A 13 10.24 -7.24 -13.27
C PHE A 13 9.53 -7.19 -14.62
N SER A 14 10.29 -7.18 -15.72
CA SER A 14 9.72 -7.01 -17.06
C SER A 14 8.67 -8.08 -17.42
N ASN A 15 8.90 -9.34 -17.04
CA ASN A 15 7.93 -10.41 -17.26
C ASN A 15 6.68 -10.23 -16.41
N LEU A 16 6.87 -9.83 -15.17
CA LEU A 16 5.76 -9.52 -14.27
C LEU A 16 4.97 -8.32 -14.78
N THR A 17 5.66 -7.29 -15.28
CA THR A 17 4.99 -6.11 -15.82
C THR A 17 4.11 -6.47 -17.02
N ARG A 18 4.59 -7.30 -17.93
CA ARG A 18 3.79 -7.78 -19.08
C ARG A 18 2.57 -8.59 -18.64
N PHE A 19 2.77 -9.43 -17.62
CA PHE A 19 1.68 -10.20 -17.05
C PHE A 19 0.64 -9.27 -16.42
N LEU A 20 1.09 -8.30 -15.63
CA LEU A 20 0.20 -7.34 -14.97
C LEU A 20 -0.55 -6.48 -15.99
N GLU A 21 0.07 -6.14 -17.12
CA GLU A 21 -0.60 -5.42 -18.19
C GLU A 21 -1.78 -6.20 -18.78
N ARG A 22 -1.66 -7.51 -18.91
CA ARG A 22 -2.77 -8.36 -19.33
C ARG A 22 -3.83 -8.50 -18.24
N ALA A 23 -3.38 -8.60 -16.99
CA ALA A 23 -4.27 -8.75 -15.84
C ALA A 23 -5.13 -7.52 -15.59
N LYS A 24 -4.65 -6.33 -15.95
CA LYS A 24 -5.39 -5.06 -15.79
C LYS A 24 -6.78 -5.09 -16.39
N GLU A 25 -6.95 -5.77 -17.51
CA GLU A 25 -8.24 -5.84 -18.20
C GLU A 25 -9.22 -6.77 -17.50
N ALA A 26 -8.71 -7.69 -16.70
CA ALA A 26 -9.50 -8.71 -16.05
C ALA A 26 -9.92 -8.35 -14.62
N VAL A 27 -9.26 -7.40 -13.99
CA VAL A 27 -9.54 -7.03 -12.59
C VAL A 27 -10.59 -5.93 -12.52
N HIS A 28 -11.65 -6.18 -11.75
CA HIS A 28 -12.73 -5.23 -11.54
C HIS A 28 -12.39 -4.22 -10.45
N MET A 29 -12.84 -2.98 -10.64
CA MET A 29 -12.62 -1.88 -9.70
C MET A 29 -13.16 -2.16 -8.29
N GLY A 30 -14.27 -2.89 -8.18
CA GLY A 30 -14.84 -3.24 -6.88
C GLY A 30 -13.91 -4.04 -5.98
N ASP A 31 -12.99 -4.79 -6.57
CA ASP A 31 -12.04 -5.58 -5.82
C ASP A 31 -10.99 -4.71 -5.12
N LEU A 32 -10.72 -3.51 -5.65
CA LEU A 32 -9.75 -2.59 -5.05
C LEU A 32 -10.20 -2.06 -3.69
N ASP A 33 -11.51 -1.82 -3.51
CA ASP A 33 -12.03 -1.43 -2.19
C ASP A 33 -11.80 -2.51 -1.15
N LYS A 34 -11.98 -3.76 -1.51
CA LYS A 34 -11.69 -4.90 -0.64
C LYS A 34 -10.22 -4.88 -0.21
N TYR A 35 -9.31 -4.69 -1.15
CA TYR A 35 -7.88 -4.63 -0.86
C TYR A 35 -7.51 -3.37 -0.07
N GLY A 36 -8.18 -2.26 -0.34
CA GLY A 36 -8.00 -1.03 0.43
C GLY A 36 -8.32 -1.24 1.89
N ARG A 37 -9.48 -1.83 2.19
CA ARG A 37 -9.88 -2.12 3.57
C ARG A 37 -8.93 -3.10 4.24
N ALA A 38 -8.55 -4.17 3.54
CA ALA A 38 -7.63 -5.16 4.08
C ALA A 38 -6.25 -4.55 4.36
N GLY A 39 -5.76 -3.69 3.46
CA GLY A 39 -4.49 -3.00 3.63
C GLY A 39 -4.48 -2.04 4.81
N VAL A 40 -5.54 -1.26 4.97
CA VAL A 40 -5.69 -0.35 6.13
C VAL A 40 -5.69 -1.15 7.43
N GLU A 41 -6.42 -2.25 7.49
CA GLU A 41 -6.47 -3.10 8.68
C GLU A 41 -5.09 -3.70 8.99
N ALA A 42 -4.39 -4.17 7.98
CA ALA A 42 -3.05 -4.74 8.16
C ALA A 42 -2.05 -3.68 8.66
N LEU A 43 -2.08 -2.48 8.06
CA LEU A 43 -1.22 -1.37 8.48
C LEU A 43 -1.55 -0.92 9.90
N ALA A 44 -2.82 -0.81 10.24
CA ALA A 44 -3.24 -0.44 11.59
C ALA A 44 -2.74 -1.45 12.62
N SER A 45 -2.88 -2.74 12.32
CA SER A 45 -2.45 -3.81 13.23
C SER A 45 -0.93 -3.85 13.41
N ALA A 46 -0.16 -3.50 12.39
CA ALA A 46 1.30 -3.54 12.42
C ALA A 46 1.92 -2.27 12.99
N THR A 47 1.19 -1.15 13.03
CA THR A 47 1.71 0.13 13.49
C THR A 47 2.13 0.04 14.97
N PRO A 48 3.38 0.45 15.30
CA PRO A 48 3.78 0.52 16.70
C PRO A 48 2.83 1.43 17.49
N VAL A 49 2.28 0.91 18.58
CA VAL A 49 1.26 1.63 19.36
C VAL A 49 1.92 2.35 20.53
N ASP A 50 1.82 3.68 20.52
CA ASP A 50 2.12 4.51 21.67
C ASP A 50 0.81 5.06 22.23
N SER A 51 0.13 5.94 21.47
CA SER A 51 -1.18 6.46 21.83
C SER A 51 -2.33 5.78 21.05
N GLY A 52 -2.02 5.02 20.03
CA GLY A 52 -3.00 4.44 19.12
C GLY A 52 -3.46 5.39 18.02
N GLU A 53 -3.09 6.65 18.07
CA GLU A 53 -3.53 7.65 17.09
C GLU A 53 -3.02 7.32 15.68
N THR A 54 -1.74 6.98 15.55
CA THR A 54 -1.17 6.63 14.25
C THR A 54 -1.83 5.38 13.69
N ALA A 55 -2.03 4.35 14.51
CA ALA A 55 -2.67 3.11 14.09
C ALA A 55 -4.10 3.34 13.57
N ASN A 56 -4.80 4.31 14.16
CA ASN A 56 -6.19 4.63 13.80
C ASN A 56 -6.32 5.66 12.70
N SER A 57 -5.22 6.14 12.14
CA SER A 57 -5.22 7.22 11.14
C SER A 57 -4.93 6.73 9.73
N TRP A 58 -4.82 5.44 9.48
CA TRP A 58 -4.63 4.88 8.16
C TRP A 58 -5.91 4.97 7.34
N TYR A 59 -5.75 5.31 6.06
CA TYR A 59 -6.85 5.29 5.11
C TYR A 59 -6.29 5.00 3.72
N TYR A 60 -7.18 4.64 2.79
CA TYR A 60 -6.80 4.41 1.41
C TYR A 60 -7.61 5.31 0.48
N GLU A 61 -7.06 5.56 -0.70
CA GLU A 61 -7.75 6.26 -1.77
C GLU A 61 -7.61 5.47 -3.06
N ILE A 62 -8.68 5.45 -3.84
CA ILE A 62 -8.67 4.88 -5.18
C ILE A 62 -8.94 6.01 -6.16
N THR A 63 -8.01 6.20 -7.09
CA THR A 63 -8.15 7.22 -8.13
C THR A 63 -8.26 6.57 -9.49
N ASN A 64 -9.10 7.14 -10.33
CA ASN A 64 -9.31 6.72 -11.71
C ASN A 64 -8.89 7.82 -12.65
N SER A 65 -8.08 7.49 -13.65
CA SER A 65 -7.65 8.43 -14.68
C SER A 65 -7.37 7.68 -15.96
N ASN A 66 -8.04 8.06 -17.04
CA ASN A 66 -7.82 7.50 -18.39
C ASN A 66 -7.87 5.96 -18.42
N GLY A 67 -8.83 5.36 -17.73
CA GLY A 67 -8.96 3.91 -17.66
C GLY A 67 -7.98 3.23 -16.71
N SER A 68 -7.17 4.01 -16.00
CA SER A 68 -6.26 3.50 -14.97
C SER A 68 -6.87 3.64 -13.59
N ALA A 69 -6.63 2.65 -12.74
CA ALA A 69 -6.99 2.69 -11.33
C ALA A 69 -5.72 2.62 -10.49
N LYS A 70 -5.68 3.44 -9.44
CA LYS A 70 -4.55 3.49 -8.52
C LYS A 70 -5.07 3.46 -7.09
N ILE A 71 -4.51 2.59 -6.28
CA ILE A 71 -4.78 2.55 -4.85
C ILE A 71 -3.58 3.10 -4.09
N THR A 72 -3.82 4.00 -3.16
CA THR A 72 -2.78 4.55 -2.29
C THR A 72 -3.19 4.40 -0.84
N PHE A 73 -2.21 4.12 0.01
CA PHE A 73 -2.41 4.04 1.46
C PHE A 73 -1.73 5.24 2.10
N ASN A 74 -2.47 5.93 2.96
CA ASN A 74 -2.04 7.17 3.58
C ASN A 74 -2.33 7.15 5.08
N ASN A 75 -1.61 7.98 5.82
CA ASN A 75 -1.87 8.16 7.25
C ASN A 75 -2.02 9.65 7.54
N SER A 76 -3.13 10.01 8.18
CA SER A 76 -3.48 11.40 8.46
C SER A 76 -2.82 11.98 9.72
N ASN A 77 -2.10 11.17 10.50
CA ASN A 77 -1.45 11.66 11.71
C ASN A 77 -0.16 12.41 11.37
N ILE A 78 -0.30 13.71 11.20
CA ILE A 78 0.81 14.63 10.96
C ILE A 78 0.89 15.57 12.16
N GLN A 79 2.06 15.60 12.84
CA GLN A 79 2.30 16.42 14.01
C GLN A 79 3.42 17.40 13.71
N ASN A 80 3.13 18.71 13.82
CA ASN A 80 4.10 19.77 13.50
C ASN A 80 4.74 19.60 12.12
N GLY A 81 3.93 19.20 11.13
CA GLY A 81 4.41 18.95 9.77
C GLY A 81 5.12 17.62 9.58
N VAL A 82 5.20 16.79 10.62
CA VAL A 82 5.91 15.51 10.57
C VAL A 82 4.92 14.36 10.40
N PRO A 83 5.04 13.53 9.34
CA PRO A 83 4.21 12.34 9.17
C PRO A 83 4.71 11.24 10.12
N ILE A 84 3.98 11.02 11.20
CA ILE A 84 4.40 10.12 12.28
C ILE A 84 4.57 8.67 11.80
N ALA A 85 3.67 8.18 10.95
CA ALA A 85 3.78 6.81 10.43
C ALA A 85 5.12 6.57 9.70
N ILE A 86 5.62 7.57 9.00
CA ILE A 86 6.85 7.48 8.23
C ILE A 86 8.08 7.47 9.14
N ILE A 87 8.11 8.33 10.16
CA ILE A 87 9.26 8.34 11.07
C ILE A 87 9.33 7.09 11.95
N LEU A 88 8.20 6.45 12.21
CA LEU A 88 8.18 5.16 12.89
C LEU A 88 8.81 4.05 12.04
N GLN A 89 8.63 4.15 10.72
CA GLN A 89 9.23 3.20 9.76
C GLN A 89 10.74 3.38 9.64
N TYR A 90 11.20 4.62 9.50
CA TYR A 90 12.59 4.92 9.13
C TYR A 90 13.46 5.43 10.28
N GLY A 91 12.85 5.77 11.41
CA GLY A 91 13.58 6.37 12.52
C GLY A 91 13.67 7.89 12.38
N HIS A 92 14.11 8.54 13.44
CA HIS A 92 14.20 10.00 13.46
C HIS A 92 15.15 10.51 14.55
N GLY A 93 15.63 11.73 14.38
CA GLY A 93 16.37 12.42 15.41
C GLY A 93 15.45 12.95 16.51
N THR A 94 15.99 13.06 17.73
CA THR A 94 15.21 13.53 18.90
C THR A 94 15.24 15.05 19.07
N GLY A 95 16.03 15.76 18.27
CA GLY A 95 16.24 17.20 18.42
C GLY A 95 17.29 17.58 19.47
N THR A 96 17.80 16.61 20.21
CA THR A 96 18.80 16.81 21.27
C THR A 96 20.07 16.00 21.02
N GLY A 97 20.33 15.61 19.77
CA GLY A 97 21.49 14.82 19.37
C GLY A 97 21.31 13.32 19.43
N GLY A 98 20.14 12.85 19.87
CA GLY A 98 19.82 11.42 19.89
C GLY A 98 19.13 10.94 18.61
N TRP A 99 18.96 9.64 18.52
CA TRP A 99 18.31 8.98 17.40
C TRP A 99 17.36 7.91 17.92
N VAL A 100 16.17 7.84 17.33
CA VAL A 100 15.20 6.75 17.57
C VAL A 100 15.20 5.85 16.36
N GLU A 101 15.53 4.57 16.57
CA GLU A 101 15.56 3.59 15.49
C GLU A 101 14.17 3.38 14.90
N GLY A 102 14.13 3.27 13.56
CA GLY A 102 12.93 2.87 12.85
C GLY A 102 12.70 1.37 12.95
N ARG A 103 11.48 0.99 12.63
CA ARG A 103 11.09 -0.41 12.55
C ARG A 103 10.33 -0.61 11.24
N ASP A 104 10.82 -1.51 10.41
CA ASP A 104 10.16 -1.85 9.14
C ASP A 104 8.86 -2.59 9.42
N TYR A 105 7.76 -1.87 9.52
CA TYR A 105 6.43 -2.44 9.76
C TYR A 105 5.49 -2.29 8.56
N ILE A 106 5.69 -1.23 7.76
CA ILE A 106 4.82 -0.94 6.63
C ILE A 106 4.96 -2.01 5.55
N ASN A 107 6.19 -2.31 5.13
CA ASN A 107 6.44 -3.25 4.05
C ASN A 107 5.93 -4.67 4.37
N PRO A 108 6.24 -5.26 5.54
CA PRO A 108 5.69 -6.57 5.87
C PRO A 108 4.15 -6.59 5.97
N ALA A 109 3.55 -5.49 6.40
CA ALA A 109 2.10 -5.41 6.54
C ALA A 109 1.39 -5.37 5.18
N ILE A 110 1.92 -4.59 4.24
CA ILE A 110 1.27 -4.36 2.96
C ILE A 110 1.62 -5.41 1.89
N GLN A 111 2.76 -6.08 2.02
CA GLN A 111 3.22 -7.06 1.04
C GLN A 111 2.21 -8.17 0.78
N PRO A 112 1.60 -8.80 1.81
CA PRO A 112 0.58 -9.83 1.58
C PRO A 112 -0.63 -9.32 0.79
N ILE A 113 -0.99 -8.06 0.94
CA ILE A 113 -2.10 -7.44 0.20
C ILE A 113 -1.73 -7.34 -1.28
N PHE A 114 -0.52 -6.89 -1.60
CA PHE A 114 -0.05 -6.82 -2.97
C PHE A 114 0.06 -8.21 -3.60
N ASP A 115 0.52 -9.21 -2.84
CA ASP A 115 0.60 -10.58 -3.30
C ASP A 115 -0.79 -11.13 -3.62
N GLU A 116 -1.79 -10.83 -2.80
CA GLU A 116 -3.15 -11.25 -3.03
C GLU A 116 -3.74 -10.60 -4.28
N ILE A 117 -3.48 -9.31 -4.50
CA ILE A 117 -3.91 -8.61 -5.72
C ILE A 117 -3.30 -9.29 -6.94
N ALA A 118 -2.00 -9.58 -6.90
CA ALA A 118 -1.29 -10.23 -8.01
C ALA A 118 -1.84 -11.63 -8.27
N ASN A 119 -2.10 -12.41 -7.23
CA ASN A 119 -2.64 -13.77 -7.35
C ASN A 119 -4.06 -13.76 -7.94
N ASN A 120 -4.89 -12.82 -7.52
CA ASN A 120 -6.25 -12.70 -8.04
C ASN A 120 -6.25 -12.23 -9.49
N ALA A 121 -5.36 -11.31 -9.84
CA ALA A 121 -5.19 -10.89 -11.23
C ALA A 121 -4.75 -12.07 -12.11
N TRP A 122 -3.84 -12.89 -11.61
CA TRP A 122 -3.39 -14.11 -12.32
C TRP A 122 -4.55 -15.07 -12.55
N ARG A 123 -5.36 -15.32 -11.54
CA ARG A 123 -6.54 -16.20 -11.68
C ARG A 123 -7.51 -15.70 -12.73
N GLU A 124 -7.78 -14.40 -12.74
CA GLU A 124 -8.70 -13.83 -13.72
C GLU A 124 -8.14 -13.96 -15.14
N VAL A 125 -6.84 -13.72 -15.33
CA VAL A 125 -6.20 -13.85 -16.65
C VAL A 125 -6.20 -15.30 -17.11
N THR A 126 -5.95 -16.26 -16.22
CA THR A 126 -5.88 -17.67 -16.58
C THR A 126 -7.25 -18.32 -16.82
N ARG A 127 -8.34 -17.65 -16.44
CA ARG A 127 -9.70 -18.09 -16.77
C ARG A 127 -10.13 -17.68 -18.17
N LEU A 128 -9.43 -16.74 -18.73
CA LEU A 128 -9.70 -16.25 -20.06
C LEU A 128 -9.14 -17.22 -21.10
#